data_a6027a7333c0f875ec8d09f804f4abb3
#
_entry.id   a6027a7333c0f875ec8d09f804f4abb3
#
_cell.length_a   1.000
_cell.length_b   1.000
_cell.length_c   1.000
_cell.angle_alpha   90.00
_cell.angle_beta   90.00
_cell.angle_gamma   90.00
#
_symmetry.space_group_name_H-M   'P 1'
#
loop_
_entity.id
_entity.type
_entity.pdbx_description
1 polymer ?
#
loop_
_entity_poly.entity_id
_entity_poly.type
_entity_poly.pdbx_seq_one_letter_code
_entity_poly.pdbx_strand_id
1 'polypeptide(L)'
;MKALKQFLMRLARFLGLSAPPVALDQLADLAGKIEPRAKVEIPLAEPQKLILKDIAAGCRSSGSQRGETIVLFTGLQGTGKTIAAEILARDLGRDLYRVDSQRVISKYIGETEKNLNRLLTAAEEANVILLFDEADALFGKRSEIKDAHDRYANIEIGYLLQQLEGFKGVAILATNDEDNTDVSLRRRIRFVMKFPPG
;
A
#
# COMPACT_ATOMS: atom_id res chain seq x y z
N MET A 1 -11.67 -21.64 -14.55
CA MET A 1 -10.37 -20.96 -14.82
C MET A 1 -9.79 -20.27 -13.59
N LYS A 2 -10.53 -19.45 -12.84
CA LYS A 2 -10.00 -18.77 -11.61
C LYS A 2 -9.43 -19.73 -10.55
N ALA A 3 -10.11 -20.85 -10.25
CA ALA A 3 -9.68 -21.82 -9.25
C ALA A 3 -8.36 -22.53 -9.61
N LEU A 4 -8.19 -22.90 -10.89
CA LEU A 4 -6.96 -23.51 -11.38
C LEU A 4 -5.78 -22.54 -11.32
N LYS A 5 -6.00 -21.25 -11.67
CA LYS A 5 -4.99 -20.20 -11.57
C LYS A 5 -4.55 -19.99 -10.11
N GLN A 6 -5.49 -19.97 -9.17
CA GLN A 6 -5.19 -19.87 -7.74
C GLN A 6 -4.43 -21.08 -7.20
N PHE A 7 -4.77 -22.28 -7.66
CA PHE A 7 -4.06 -23.51 -7.29
C PHE A 7 -2.62 -23.48 -7.78
N LEU A 8 -2.40 -23.13 -9.05
CA LEU A 8 -1.05 -23.01 -9.65
C LEU A 8 -0.21 -21.94 -8.93
N MET A 9 -0.78 -20.82 -8.55
CA MET A 9 -0.08 -19.78 -7.77
C MET A 9 0.32 -20.27 -6.36
N ARG A 10 -0.55 -21.04 -5.71
CA ARG A 10 -0.22 -21.66 -4.40
C ARG A 10 0.91 -22.68 -4.53
N LEU A 11 0.88 -23.48 -5.60
CA LEU A 11 1.91 -24.46 -5.87
C LEU A 11 3.24 -23.80 -6.20
N ALA A 12 3.24 -22.75 -7.04
CA ALA A 12 4.43 -21.98 -7.37
C ALA A 12 5.07 -21.36 -6.11
N ARG A 13 4.24 -20.83 -5.21
CA ARG A 13 4.72 -20.28 -3.92
C ARG A 13 5.29 -21.37 -3.01
N PHE A 14 4.67 -22.53 -2.94
CA PHE A 14 5.15 -23.67 -2.16
C PHE A 14 6.51 -24.18 -2.68
N LEU A 15 6.72 -24.07 -4.00
CA LEU A 15 7.97 -24.44 -4.68
C LEU A 15 9.02 -23.31 -4.71
N GLY A 16 8.77 -22.16 -4.04
CA GLY A 16 9.70 -21.03 -4.03
C GLY A 16 9.85 -20.31 -5.37
N LEU A 17 8.89 -20.48 -6.28
CA LEU A 17 8.89 -19.83 -7.58
C LEU A 17 8.45 -18.37 -7.48
N SER A 18 9.03 -17.52 -8.31
CA SER A 18 8.68 -16.08 -8.40
C SER A 18 7.20 -15.88 -8.81
N ALA A 19 6.67 -14.69 -8.52
CA ALA A 19 5.33 -14.29 -8.96
C ALA A 19 5.14 -14.45 -10.47
N PRO A 20 3.89 -14.70 -10.94
CA PRO A 20 3.65 -14.86 -12.37
C PRO A 20 4.08 -13.59 -13.14
N PRO A 21 4.78 -13.72 -14.27
CA PRO A 21 5.30 -12.59 -15.05
C PRO A 21 4.24 -11.53 -15.36
N VAL A 22 3.03 -11.96 -15.71
CA VAL A 22 1.90 -11.06 -16.04
C VAL A 22 1.52 -10.12 -14.88
N ALA A 23 1.59 -10.60 -13.64
CA ALA A 23 1.28 -9.75 -12.48
C ALA A 23 2.39 -8.71 -12.25
N LEU A 24 3.64 -9.09 -12.45
CA LEU A 24 4.78 -8.17 -12.31
C LEU A 24 4.78 -7.11 -13.42
N ASP A 25 4.43 -7.47 -14.66
CA ASP A 25 4.31 -6.52 -15.77
C ASP A 25 3.20 -5.50 -15.50
N GLN A 26 2.04 -5.94 -14.98
CA GLN A 26 0.95 -5.05 -14.62
C GLN A 26 1.29 -4.11 -13.47
N LEU A 27 2.10 -4.56 -12.51
CA LEU A 27 2.61 -3.71 -11.44
C LEU A 27 3.58 -2.67 -11.97
N ALA A 28 4.49 -3.04 -12.88
CA ALA A 28 5.48 -2.14 -13.45
C ALA A 28 4.87 -0.96 -14.22
N ASP A 29 3.67 -1.13 -14.76
CA ASP A 29 2.92 -0.04 -15.41
C ASP A 29 2.47 1.05 -14.42
N LEU A 30 2.13 0.67 -13.18
CA LEU A 30 1.44 1.54 -12.21
C LEU A 30 2.24 1.78 -10.93
N ALA A 31 3.30 0.99 -10.69
CA ALA A 31 4.13 1.09 -9.50
C ALA A 31 5.59 0.71 -9.81
N GLY A 32 6.54 1.39 -9.16
CA GLY A 32 7.96 1.09 -9.27
C GLY A 32 8.44 0.19 -8.14
N LYS A 33 9.17 -0.87 -8.47
CA LYS A 33 9.82 -1.70 -7.45
C LYS A 33 10.87 -0.89 -6.71
N ILE A 34 10.84 -0.93 -5.38
CA ILE A 34 11.90 -0.38 -4.55
C ILE A 34 12.92 -1.49 -4.30
N GLU A 35 14.12 -1.32 -4.84
CA GLU A 35 15.21 -2.25 -4.57
C GLU A 35 15.68 -2.10 -3.13
N PRO A 36 15.82 -3.23 -2.39
CA PRO A 36 16.25 -3.17 -1.00
C PRO A 36 17.65 -2.57 -0.91
N ARG A 37 17.81 -1.54 -0.10
CA ARG A 37 19.12 -0.98 0.17
C ARG A 37 19.95 -2.01 0.94
N ALA A 38 21.14 -2.35 0.42
CA ALA A 38 22.07 -3.20 1.14
C ALA A 38 22.48 -2.50 2.45
N LYS A 39 22.16 -3.13 3.59
CA LYS A 39 22.58 -2.73 4.95
C LYS A 39 22.62 -1.21 5.21
N VAL A 40 21.46 -0.58 5.20
CA VAL A 40 21.36 0.73 5.84
C VAL A 40 21.02 0.48 7.31
N GLU A 41 21.99 0.70 8.19
CA GLU A 41 21.69 0.92 9.61
C GLU A 41 20.91 2.22 9.69
N ILE A 42 19.58 2.07 9.81
CA ILE A 42 18.73 3.22 9.85
C ILE A 42 18.58 3.63 11.30
N PRO A 43 18.76 4.90 11.61
CA PRO A 43 18.53 5.42 12.94
C PRO A 43 17.02 5.52 13.23
N LEU A 44 16.33 4.38 13.23
CA LEU A 44 15.00 4.33 13.84
C LEU A 44 15.18 4.23 15.34
N ALA A 45 14.46 5.06 16.07
CA ALA A 45 14.41 4.96 17.52
C ALA A 45 13.86 3.60 17.96
N GLU A 46 14.29 3.09 19.11
CA GLU A 46 13.85 1.76 19.60
C GLU A 46 12.33 1.60 19.65
N PRO A 47 11.53 2.61 20.05
CA PRO A 47 10.05 2.50 19.99
C PRO A 47 9.53 2.24 18.58
N GLN A 48 10.13 2.85 17.57
CA GLN A 48 9.75 2.66 16.17
C GLN A 48 10.07 1.24 15.68
N LYS A 49 11.22 0.69 16.08
CA LYS A 49 11.59 -0.69 15.75
C LYS A 49 10.63 -1.71 16.39
N LEU A 50 10.17 -1.44 17.62
CA LEU A 50 9.16 -2.29 18.28
C LEU A 50 7.83 -2.25 17.52
N ILE A 51 7.34 -1.07 17.15
CA ILE A 51 6.11 -0.92 16.37
C ILE A 51 6.22 -1.67 15.03
N LEU A 52 7.36 -1.59 14.32
CA LEU A 52 7.56 -2.33 13.07
C LEU A 52 7.51 -3.84 13.29
N LYS A 53 8.09 -4.36 14.40
CA LYS A 53 8.01 -5.79 14.74
C LYS A 53 6.57 -6.21 15.02
N ASP A 54 5.79 -5.39 15.71
CA ASP A 54 4.37 -5.66 15.99
C ASP A 54 3.54 -5.65 14.71
N ILE A 55 3.79 -4.71 13.80
CA ILE A 55 3.17 -4.66 12.47
C ILE A 55 3.51 -5.94 11.70
N ALA A 56 4.80 -6.31 11.66
CA ALA A 56 5.25 -7.52 10.97
C ALA A 56 4.63 -8.79 11.56
N ALA A 57 4.51 -8.88 12.88
CA ALA A 57 3.85 -9.98 13.56
C ALA A 57 2.35 -10.03 13.22
N GLY A 58 1.68 -8.89 13.24
CA GLY A 58 0.27 -8.76 12.85
C GLY A 58 0.01 -9.15 11.40
N CYS A 59 0.91 -8.80 10.48
CA CYS A 59 0.82 -9.20 9.07
C CYS A 59 1.04 -10.72 8.87
N ARG A 60 1.88 -11.35 9.70
CA ARG A 60 2.13 -12.80 9.64
C ARG A 60 1.00 -13.62 10.24
N SER A 61 0.45 -13.19 11.37
CA SER A 61 -0.63 -13.90 12.08
C SER A 61 -1.96 -13.91 11.30
N SER A 62 -2.15 -12.98 10.39
CA SER A 62 -3.27 -12.98 9.42
C SER A 62 -3.14 -14.08 8.35
N GLY A 63 -2.17 -14.96 8.46
CA GLY A 63 -1.66 -15.88 7.43
C GLY A 63 -2.53 -17.07 7.04
N SER A 64 -3.71 -17.28 7.61
CA SER A 64 -4.65 -18.33 7.12
C SER A 64 -5.92 -17.74 6.51
N GLN A 65 -6.25 -16.51 6.87
CA GLN A 65 -7.21 -15.67 6.16
C GLN A 65 -6.44 -14.40 5.82
N ARG A 66 -6.10 -14.19 4.57
CA ARG A 66 -5.43 -13.00 4.05
C ARG A 66 -6.22 -11.78 4.52
N GLY A 67 -5.89 -11.29 5.71
CA GLY A 67 -6.50 -10.13 6.30
C GLY A 67 -5.93 -8.88 5.64
N GLU A 68 -6.80 -8.05 5.20
CA GLU A 68 -6.56 -6.66 4.87
C GLU A 68 -5.67 -6.01 5.94
N THR A 69 -4.52 -5.48 5.57
CA THR A 69 -3.66 -4.76 6.50
C THR A 69 -3.29 -3.42 5.91
N ILE A 70 -3.94 -2.37 6.42
CA ILE A 70 -3.61 -0.99 6.11
C ILE A 70 -2.75 -0.44 7.26
N VAL A 71 -1.57 0.05 6.90
CA VAL A 71 -0.61 0.67 7.82
C VAL A 71 -0.47 2.14 7.45
N LEU A 72 -0.58 3.04 8.42
CA LEU A 72 -0.36 4.46 8.22
C LEU A 72 0.98 4.89 8.83
N PHE A 73 1.83 5.50 8.02
CA PHE A 73 3.05 6.17 8.43
C PHE A 73 2.86 7.68 8.36
N THR A 74 2.98 8.38 9.48
CA THR A 74 2.77 9.83 9.56
C THR A 74 4.02 10.55 10.04
N GLY A 75 4.32 11.71 9.47
CA GLY A 75 5.46 12.54 9.85
C GLY A 75 6.00 13.35 8.68
N LEU A 76 6.81 14.36 8.96
CA LEU A 76 7.37 15.25 7.95
C LEU A 76 8.16 14.49 6.86
N GLN A 77 8.34 15.13 5.72
CA GLN A 77 9.19 14.59 4.67
C GLN A 77 10.63 14.36 5.17
N GLY A 78 11.25 13.25 4.76
CA GLY A 78 12.62 12.91 5.17
C GLY A 78 12.76 12.22 6.53
N THR A 79 11.68 12.02 7.30
CA THR A 79 11.73 11.39 8.64
C THR A 79 11.92 9.86 8.62
N GLY A 80 12.05 9.24 7.45
CA GLY A 80 12.37 7.80 7.34
C GLY A 80 11.18 6.87 7.04
N LYS A 81 10.01 7.42 6.67
CA LYS A 81 8.82 6.61 6.34
C LYS A 81 9.07 5.53 5.28
N THR A 82 9.69 5.92 4.15
CA THR A 82 10.01 4.98 3.07
C THR A 82 10.98 3.90 3.53
N ILE A 83 11.94 4.28 4.35
CA ILE A 83 12.93 3.37 4.91
C ILE A 83 12.29 2.36 5.86
N ALA A 84 11.36 2.80 6.70
CA ALA A 84 10.56 1.91 7.56
C ALA A 84 9.72 0.92 6.73
N ALA A 85 9.19 1.35 5.58
CA ALA A 85 8.49 0.46 4.64
C ALA A 85 9.44 -0.60 4.06
N GLU A 86 10.68 -0.23 3.70
CA GLU A 86 11.71 -1.17 3.23
C GLU A 86 12.06 -2.21 4.30
N ILE A 87 12.19 -1.78 5.58
CA ILE A 87 12.45 -2.70 6.70
C ILE A 87 11.28 -3.68 6.87
N LEU A 88 10.06 -3.17 6.88
CA LEU A 88 8.87 -4.01 7.02
C LEU A 88 8.76 -5.03 5.88
N ALA A 89 9.03 -4.61 4.64
CA ALA A 89 9.02 -5.49 3.47
C ALA A 89 10.06 -6.60 3.60
N ARG A 90 11.29 -6.25 4.00
CA ARG A 90 12.36 -7.21 4.27
C ARG A 90 11.99 -8.19 5.38
N ASP A 91 11.43 -7.71 6.49
CA ASP A 91 11.04 -8.55 7.63
C ASP A 91 9.90 -9.51 7.26
N LEU A 92 9.04 -9.12 6.32
CA LEU A 92 7.96 -9.96 5.78
C LEU A 92 8.41 -10.87 4.62
N GLY A 93 9.63 -10.68 4.10
CA GLY A 93 10.14 -11.43 2.95
C GLY A 93 9.33 -11.16 1.68
N ARG A 94 8.89 -9.91 1.47
CA ARG A 94 8.07 -9.49 0.33
C ARG A 94 8.72 -8.31 -0.39
N ASP A 95 8.53 -8.24 -1.70
CA ASP A 95 8.93 -7.07 -2.48
C ASP A 95 8.06 -5.86 -2.13
N LEU A 96 8.66 -4.66 -2.20
CA LEU A 96 8.01 -3.38 -1.97
C LEU A 96 7.86 -2.63 -3.29
N TYR A 97 6.64 -2.18 -3.59
CA TYR A 97 6.34 -1.38 -4.78
C TYR A 97 5.78 -0.03 -4.36
N ARG A 98 6.42 1.06 -4.84
CA ARG A 98 5.88 2.42 -4.69
C ARG A 98 4.86 2.67 -5.79
N VAL A 99 3.64 2.99 -5.38
CA VAL A 99 2.56 3.36 -6.29
C VAL A 99 2.84 4.72 -6.91
N ASP A 100 2.72 4.79 -8.22
CA ASP A 100 2.78 6.06 -8.96
C ASP A 100 1.35 6.62 -9.06
N SER A 101 1.04 7.59 -8.20
CA SER A 101 -0.28 8.21 -8.15
C SER A 101 -0.67 8.89 -9.47
N GLN A 102 0.29 9.42 -10.22
CA GLN A 102 0.04 10.07 -11.51
C GLN A 102 -0.36 9.08 -12.61
N ARG A 103 0.06 7.82 -12.48
CA ARG A 103 -0.33 6.74 -13.41
C ARG A 103 -1.62 6.04 -12.99
N VAL A 104 -1.93 6.04 -11.71
CA VAL A 104 -3.18 5.46 -11.19
C VAL A 104 -4.35 6.39 -11.45
N ILE A 105 -4.19 7.68 -11.14
CA ILE A 105 -5.24 8.69 -11.36
C ILE A 105 -5.29 9.06 -12.85
N SER A 106 -6.48 9.00 -13.42
CA SER A 106 -6.72 9.41 -14.81
C SER A 106 -7.76 10.52 -14.85
N LYS A 107 -7.64 11.39 -15.86
CA LYS A 107 -8.65 12.43 -16.17
C LYS A 107 -9.91 11.84 -16.82
N TYR A 108 -9.86 10.58 -17.23
CA TYR A 108 -10.96 9.91 -17.90
C TYR A 108 -11.80 9.10 -16.91
N ILE A 109 -13.10 9.23 -17.01
CA ILE A 109 -14.07 8.58 -16.13
C ILE A 109 -13.91 7.06 -16.19
N GLY A 110 -13.78 6.41 -15.03
CA GLY A 110 -13.65 4.96 -14.89
C GLY A 110 -12.23 4.40 -15.13
N GLU A 111 -11.26 5.20 -15.58
CA GLU A 111 -9.90 4.73 -15.76
C GLU A 111 -9.12 4.62 -14.44
N THR A 112 -9.28 5.58 -13.54
CA THR A 112 -8.73 5.52 -12.18
C THR A 112 -9.15 4.22 -11.48
N GLU A 113 -10.43 3.90 -11.54
CA GLU A 113 -11.01 2.69 -10.96
C GLU A 113 -10.40 1.43 -11.58
N LYS A 114 -10.28 1.39 -12.91
CA LYS A 114 -9.67 0.27 -13.63
C LYS A 114 -8.19 0.10 -13.31
N ASN A 115 -7.44 1.19 -13.24
CA ASN A 115 -6.02 1.17 -12.91
C ASN A 115 -5.80 0.69 -11.48
N LEU A 116 -6.59 1.17 -10.52
CA LEU A 116 -6.53 0.75 -9.14
C LEU A 116 -6.85 -0.75 -9.00
N ASN A 117 -7.91 -1.23 -9.64
CA ASN A 117 -8.25 -2.66 -9.62
C ASN A 117 -7.12 -3.52 -10.19
N ARG A 118 -6.50 -3.09 -11.29
CA ARG A 118 -5.34 -3.78 -11.88
C ARG A 118 -4.17 -3.82 -10.90
N LEU A 119 -3.85 -2.67 -10.28
CA LEU A 119 -2.76 -2.55 -9.30
C LEU A 119 -2.98 -3.49 -8.11
N LEU A 120 -4.14 -3.42 -7.46
CA LEU A 120 -4.45 -4.21 -6.27
C LEU A 120 -4.48 -5.72 -6.59
N THR A 121 -5.12 -6.11 -7.70
CA THR A 121 -5.16 -7.51 -8.13
C THR A 121 -3.76 -8.04 -8.41
N ALA A 122 -2.93 -7.29 -9.13
CA ALA A 122 -1.56 -7.69 -9.44
C ALA A 122 -0.69 -7.78 -8.17
N ALA A 123 -0.87 -6.86 -7.21
CA ALA A 123 -0.18 -6.89 -5.93
C ALA A 123 -0.57 -8.10 -5.07
N GLU A 124 -1.86 -8.48 -5.08
CA GLU A 124 -2.32 -9.70 -4.42
C GLU A 124 -1.74 -10.97 -5.06
N GLU A 125 -1.76 -11.03 -6.39
CA GLU A 125 -1.21 -12.15 -7.16
C GLU A 125 0.30 -12.30 -6.94
N ALA A 126 1.04 -11.20 -6.96
CA ALA A 126 2.48 -11.18 -6.73
C ALA A 126 2.88 -11.29 -5.26
N ASN A 127 1.94 -11.10 -4.32
CA ASN A 127 2.17 -11.06 -2.87
C ASN A 127 3.20 -10.02 -2.44
N VAL A 128 3.11 -8.85 -3.02
CA VAL A 128 3.97 -7.70 -2.72
C VAL A 128 3.30 -6.75 -1.74
N ILE A 129 4.09 -5.80 -1.23
CA ILE A 129 3.62 -4.69 -0.41
C ILE A 129 3.50 -3.46 -1.29
N LEU A 130 2.38 -2.73 -1.18
CA LEU A 130 2.19 -1.45 -1.84
C LEU A 130 2.51 -0.32 -0.87
N LEU A 131 3.33 0.63 -1.32
CA LEU A 131 3.60 1.90 -0.65
C LEU A 131 2.94 3.03 -1.43
N PHE A 132 1.92 3.62 -0.86
CA PHE A 132 1.33 4.88 -1.32
C PHE A 132 2.08 6.02 -0.64
N ASP A 133 3.08 6.55 -1.32
CA ASP A 133 3.83 7.72 -0.85
C ASP A 133 3.02 8.98 -1.14
N GLU A 134 3.07 9.97 -0.25
CA GLU A 134 2.23 11.18 -0.33
C GLU A 134 0.73 10.82 -0.40
N ALA A 135 0.31 9.90 0.46
CA ALA A 135 -1.06 9.38 0.46
C ALA A 135 -2.14 10.45 0.69
N ASP A 136 -1.79 11.60 1.23
CA ASP A 136 -2.64 12.77 1.35
C ASP A 136 -3.12 13.30 -0.03
N ALA A 137 -2.35 13.12 -1.08
CA ALA A 137 -2.78 13.46 -2.44
C ALA A 137 -3.90 12.55 -2.97
N LEU A 138 -3.96 11.29 -2.49
CA LEU A 138 -4.93 10.29 -2.90
C LEU A 138 -6.10 10.14 -1.91
N PHE A 139 -5.83 10.31 -0.62
CA PHE A 139 -6.73 9.98 0.48
C PHE A 139 -6.96 11.17 1.42
N GLY A 140 -6.62 12.38 0.99
CA GLY A 140 -6.83 13.61 1.76
C GLY A 140 -8.30 13.87 2.06
N LYS A 141 -8.56 14.80 2.98
CA LYS A 141 -9.93 15.22 3.29
C LYS A 141 -10.65 15.67 2.03
N ARG A 142 -11.91 15.26 1.94
CA ARG A 142 -12.81 15.69 0.86
C ARG A 142 -12.88 17.22 0.85
N SER A 143 -12.63 17.81 -0.30
CA SER A 143 -12.83 19.25 -0.51
C SER A 143 -14.31 19.60 -0.36
N GLU A 144 -14.61 20.80 0.12
CA GLU A 144 -15.95 21.35 -0.04
C GLU A 144 -16.28 21.42 -1.54
N ILE A 145 -17.44 20.90 -1.91
CA ILE A 145 -17.87 20.87 -3.31
C ILE A 145 -18.17 22.30 -3.76
N LYS A 146 -17.27 22.89 -4.51
CA LYS A 146 -17.45 24.23 -5.12
C LYS A 146 -17.85 24.14 -6.59
N ASP A 147 -17.44 23.04 -7.26
CA ASP A 147 -17.75 22.81 -8.66
C ASP A 147 -17.91 21.30 -8.97
N ALA A 148 -18.14 20.99 -10.25
CA ALA A 148 -18.31 19.61 -10.72
C ALA A 148 -17.02 18.78 -10.56
N HIS A 149 -15.85 19.41 -10.68
CA HIS A 149 -14.55 18.74 -10.57
C HIS A 149 -14.31 18.21 -9.15
N ASP A 150 -14.62 19.00 -8.13
CA ASP A 150 -14.53 18.60 -6.72
C ASP A 150 -15.44 17.41 -6.39
N ARG A 151 -16.62 17.34 -7.04
CA ARG A 151 -17.55 16.23 -6.88
C ARG A 151 -16.97 14.92 -7.41
N TYR A 152 -16.29 14.93 -8.57
CA TYR A 152 -15.65 13.75 -9.14
C TYR A 152 -14.47 13.29 -8.28
N ALA A 153 -13.61 14.20 -7.82
CA ALA A 153 -12.51 13.87 -6.94
C ALA A 153 -12.97 13.19 -5.64
N ASN A 154 -14.06 13.66 -5.04
CA ASN A 154 -14.64 13.05 -3.83
C ASN A 154 -15.20 11.64 -4.08
N ILE A 155 -15.76 11.38 -5.27
CA ILE A 155 -16.24 10.05 -5.67
C ILE A 155 -15.07 9.09 -5.84
N GLU A 156 -13.98 9.54 -6.48
CA GLU A 156 -12.75 8.74 -6.67
C GLU A 156 -12.12 8.33 -5.34
N ILE A 157 -12.00 9.24 -4.37
CA ILE A 157 -11.52 8.93 -3.02
C ILE A 157 -12.38 7.84 -2.35
N GLY A 158 -13.70 7.96 -2.44
CA GLY A 158 -14.62 6.97 -1.90
C GLY A 158 -14.42 5.57 -2.49
N TYR A 159 -14.21 5.52 -3.80
CA TYR A 159 -13.94 4.27 -4.51
C TYR A 159 -12.57 3.67 -4.13
N LEU A 160 -11.52 4.50 -4.08
CA LEU A 160 -10.19 4.09 -3.64
C LEU A 160 -10.24 3.42 -2.26
N LEU A 161 -10.95 4.03 -1.32
CA LEU A 161 -11.13 3.50 0.03
C LEU A 161 -11.87 2.15 0.04
N GLN A 162 -12.93 2.03 -0.76
CA GLN A 162 -13.69 0.80 -0.90
C GLN A 162 -12.85 -0.34 -1.50
N GLN A 163 -11.99 -0.04 -2.48
CA GLN A 163 -11.12 -1.05 -3.07
C GLN A 163 -10.02 -1.50 -2.10
N LEU A 164 -9.48 -0.59 -1.30
CA LEU A 164 -8.53 -0.95 -0.25
C LEU A 164 -9.15 -1.85 0.83
N GLU A 165 -10.47 -1.74 1.10
CA GLU A 165 -11.17 -2.64 2.03
C GLU A 165 -11.19 -4.10 1.57
N GLY A 166 -11.24 -4.33 0.28
CA GLY A 166 -11.22 -5.68 -0.29
C GLY A 166 -9.82 -6.22 -0.55
N PHE A 167 -8.79 -5.41 -0.39
CA PHE A 167 -7.41 -5.75 -0.75
C PHE A 167 -6.79 -6.74 0.24
N LYS A 168 -6.54 -7.97 -0.21
CA LYS A 168 -5.98 -9.06 0.60
C LYS A 168 -4.45 -9.02 0.65
N GLY A 169 -3.90 -7.85 0.92
CA GLY A 169 -2.47 -7.61 0.96
C GLY A 169 -2.07 -6.65 2.08
N VAL A 170 -0.88 -6.10 1.97
CA VAL A 170 -0.36 -5.07 2.87
C VAL A 170 -0.24 -3.77 2.07
N ALA A 171 -0.97 -2.74 2.49
CA ALA A 171 -0.86 -1.39 1.96
C ALA A 171 -0.28 -0.47 3.04
N ILE A 172 0.78 0.24 2.70
CA ILE A 172 1.41 1.25 3.54
C ILE A 172 1.04 2.61 2.94
N LEU A 173 0.39 3.45 3.75
CA LEU A 173 0.05 4.81 3.39
C LEU A 173 1.02 5.74 4.11
N ALA A 174 1.85 6.49 3.39
CA ALA A 174 2.76 7.46 3.95
C ALA A 174 2.23 8.88 3.71
N THR A 175 2.02 9.65 4.77
CA THR A 175 1.52 11.03 4.71
C THR A 175 2.40 11.97 5.52
N ASN A 176 2.42 13.22 5.14
CA ASN A 176 3.08 14.28 5.89
C ASN A 176 2.14 14.90 6.93
N ASP A 177 0.83 14.74 6.75
CA ASP A 177 -0.21 15.31 7.61
C ASP A 177 -1.25 14.26 8.00
N GLU A 178 -1.19 13.81 9.26
CA GLU A 178 -2.15 12.85 9.82
C GLU A 178 -3.57 13.44 9.86
N ASP A 179 -3.68 14.74 10.12
CA ASP A 179 -4.97 15.41 10.29
C ASP A 179 -5.72 15.58 8.97
N ASN A 180 -5.03 15.52 7.85
CA ASN A 180 -5.60 15.59 6.51
C ASN A 180 -6.13 14.24 5.99
N THR A 181 -6.04 13.16 6.78
CA THR A 181 -6.55 11.84 6.40
C THR A 181 -8.07 11.78 6.55
N ASP A 182 -8.78 11.24 5.56
CA ASP A 182 -10.25 11.05 5.61
C ASP A 182 -10.66 10.17 6.81
N VAL A 183 -11.78 10.55 7.47
CA VAL A 183 -12.28 9.85 8.68
C VAL A 183 -12.64 8.39 8.39
N SER A 184 -13.14 8.09 7.20
CA SER A 184 -13.48 6.71 6.81
C SER A 184 -12.24 5.85 6.64
N LEU A 185 -11.14 6.41 6.12
CA LEU A 185 -9.87 5.73 6.05
C LEU A 185 -9.29 5.45 7.44
N ARG A 186 -9.34 6.42 8.36
CA ARG A 186 -8.82 6.26 9.73
C ARG A 186 -9.42 5.06 10.47
N ARG A 187 -10.69 4.76 10.24
CA ARG A 187 -11.39 3.62 10.86
C ARG A 187 -10.89 2.25 10.35
N ARG A 188 -10.20 2.22 9.22
CA ARG A 188 -9.73 1.01 8.55
C ARG A 188 -8.24 0.76 8.77
N ILE A 189 -7.52 1.79 9.23
CA ILE A 189 -6.10 1.67 9.54
C ILE A 189 -5.95 0.75 10.75
N ARG A 190 -5.20 -0.31 10.56
CA ARG A 190 -4.91 -1.29 11.62
C ARG A 190 -3.73 -0.87 12.48
N PHE A 191 -2.74 -0.23 11.90
CA PHE A 191 -1.53 0.20 12.58
C PHE A 191 -1.18 1.63 12.17
N VAL A 192 -0.81 2.45 13.15
CA VAL A 192 -0.31 3.81 12.94
C VAL A 192 1.10 3.92 13.50
N MET A 193 2.03 4.40 12.70
CA MET A 193 3.40 4.69 13.12
C MET A 193 3.72 6.15 12.88
N LYS A 194 4.08 6.86 13.96
CA LYS A 194 4.44 8.27 13.91
C LYS A 194 5.95 8.44 13.83
N PHE A 195 6.37 9.31 12.94
CA PHE A 195 7.77 9.69 12.76
C PHE A 195 7.95 11.13 13.28
N PRO A 196 8.57 11.32 14.46
CA PRO A 196 8.82 12.66 14.97
C PRO A 196 9.77 13.42 14.04
N PRO A 197 9.69 14.75 14.02
CA PRO A 197 10.72 15.56 13.38
C PRO A 197 12.07 15.25 14.06
N GLY A 198 13.12 15.14 13.24
CA GLY A 198 14.49 14.89 13.70
C GLY A 198 15.11 16.10 14.43
#